data_3f1ffa47c6f58a1cc6c068fa1f1f64ce
#
_entry.id   3f1ffa47c6f58a1cc6c068fa1f1f64ce
#
_cell.length_a   1.000
_cell.length_b   1.000
_cell.length_c   1.000
_cell.angle_alpha   90.00
_cell.angle_beta   90.00
_cell.angle_gamma   90.00
#
_symmetry.space_group_name_H-M   'P 1'
#
loop_
_entity.id
_entity.type
_entity.pdbx_description
1 polymer ?
#
loop_
_entity_poly.entity_id
_entity_poly.type
_entity_poly.pdbx_seq_one_letter_code
_entity_poly.pdbx_strand_id
1 'polypeptide(L)'
;MAADHVAEGIRVNCVTPGTADTPWVGRLLDAAPDPVAERAALNARQPIGRLVSADEVAAAIAYLASPLAGATTGTALAVDGGMQGLRIRPRPS
;
A
#
# COMPACT_ATOMS: atom_id res chain seq x y z
N MET A 1 -6.95 19.00 5.29
CA MET A 1 -6.89 18.75 6.76
C MET A 1 -5.50 19.07 7.33
N ALA A 2 -4.43 18.63 6.71
CA ALA A 2 -3.09 18.92 7.21
C ALA A 2 -2.80 20.41 7.30
N ALA A 3 -3.14 21.17 6.25
CA ALA A 3 -2.91 22.62 6.21
C ALA A 3 -3.69 23.38 7.28
N ASP A 4 -4.85 22.88 7.68
CA ASP A 4 -5.71 23.53 8.66
C ASP A 4 -5.13 23.46 10.08
N HIS A 5 -4.30 22.45 10.35
CA HIS A 5 -3.86 22.11 11.70
C HIS A 5 -2.35 22.18 11.91
N VAL A 6 -1.57 22.45 10.86
CA VAL A 6 -0.11 22.42 10.96
C VAL A 6 0.42 23.43 11.99
N ALA A 7 -0.19 24.60 12.07
CA ALA A 7 0.21 25.62 13.03
C ALA A 7 -0.06 25.24 14.48
N GLU A 8 -0.94 24.28 14.71
CA GLU A 8 -1.27 23.76 16.04
C GLU A 8 -0.34 22.61 16.46
N GLY A 9 0.64 22.26 15.62
CA GLY A 9 1.53 21.12 15.87
C GLY A 9 0.91 19.77 15.59
N ILE A 10 -0.19 19.73 14.83
CA ILE A 10 -0.88 18.51 14.45
C ILE A 10 -0.43 18.10 13.06
N ARG A 11 0.07 16.87 12.92
CA ARG A 11 0.43 16.29 11.64
C ARG A 11 -0.69 15.39 11.13
N VAL A 12 -0.99 15.49 9.86
CA VAL A 12 -2.02 14.66 9.21
C VAL A 12 -1.43 14.07 7.94
N ASN A 13 -1.38 12.76 7.87
CA ASN A 13 -0.89 12.02 6.72
C ASN A 13 -1.85 10.88 6.41
N CYS A 14 -1.70 10.28 5.23
CA CYS A 14 -2.43 9.08 4.90
C CYS A 14 -1.51 8.05 4.23
N VAL A 15 -1.97 6.82 4.20
CA VAL A 15 -1.31 5.71 3.53
C VAL A 15 -2.21 5.25 2.39
N THR A 16 -1.62 5.03 1.21
CA THR A 16 -2.35 4.51 0.05
C THR A 16 -1.84 3.10 -0.24
N PRO A 17 -2.50 2.06 0.30
CA PRO A 17 -2.04 0.70 0.08
C PRO A 17 -2.42 0.21 -1.32
N GLY A 18 -1.64 -0.75 -1.84
CA GLY A 18 -2.02 -1.55 -2.98
C GLY A 18 -2.96 -2.68 -2.56
N THR A 19 -3.00 -3.76 -3.35
CA THR A 19 -3.77 -4.94 -2.96
C THR A 19 -3.07 -5.63 -1.81
N ALA A 20 -3.68 -5.61 -0.64
CA ALA A 20 -3.13 -6.20 0.57
C ALA A 20 -3.58 -7.65 0.72
N ASP A 21 -2.65 -8.51 1.15
CA ASP A 21 -2.95 -9.92 1.43
C ASP A 21 -3.63 -10.02 2.79
N THR A 22 -4.95 -9.99 2.76
CA THR A 22 -5.82 -9.99 3.94
C THR A 22 -6.77 -11.18 3.88
N PRO A 23 -7.41 -11.54 5.02
CA PRO A 23 -8.44 -12.60 5.00
C PRO A 23 -9.58 -12.34 4.01
N TRP A 24 -9.95 -11.07 3.80
CA TRP A 24 -10.98 -10.72 2.82
C TRP A 24 -10.56 -11.07 1.40
N VAL A 25 -9.32 -10.75 1.01
CA VAL A 25 -8.76 -11.11 -0.28
C VAL A 25 -8.67 -12.64 -0.41
N GLY A 26 -8.27 -13.34 0.66
CA GLY A 26 -8.26 -14.79 0.69
C GLY A 26 -9.63 -15.39 0.39
N ARG A 27 -10.70 -14.82 0.97
CA ARG A 27 -12.06 -15.28 0.70
C ARG A 27 -12.49 -15.04 -0.74
N LEU A 28 -12.11 -13.90 -1.31
CA LEU A 28 -12.39 -13.61 -2.73
C LEU A 28 -11.69 -14.59 -3.65
N LEU A 29 -10.43 -14.93 -3.35
CA LEU A 29 -9.67 -15.89 -4.13
C LEU A 29 -10.26 -17.29 -4.04
N ASP A 30 -10.70 -17.71 -2.85
CA ASP A 30 -11.32 -19.02 -2.64
C ASP A 30 -12.62 -19.14 -3.43
N ALA A 31 -13.34 -18.06 -3.63
CA ALA A 31 -14.58 -18.04 -4.39
C ALA A 31 -14.37 -17.89 -5.91
N ALA A 32 -13.17 -17.64 -6.36
CA ALA A 32 -12.88 -17.45 -7.77
C ALA A 32 -12.92 -18.80 -8.52
N PRO A 33 -13.33 -18.82 -9.81
CA PRO A 33 -13.31 -20.03 -10.61
C PRO A 33 -11.93 -20.67 -10.74
N ASP A 34 -10.88 -19.85 -10.80
CA ASP A 34 -9.49 -20.32 -10.83
C ASP A 34 -8.66 -19.47 -9.84
N PRO A 35 -8.60 -19.89 -8.58
CA PRO A 35 -7.89 -19.12 -7.54
C PRO A 35 -6.41 -18.88 -7.84
N VAL A 36 -5.74 -19.86 -8.46
CA VAL A 36 -4.30 -19.72 -8.78
C VAL A 36 -4.06 -18.64 -9.82
N ALA A 37 -4.85 -18.65 -10.90
CA ALA A 37 -4.74 -17.62 -11.94
C ALA A 37 -5.13 -16.25 -11.41
N GLU A 38 -6.15 -16.17 -10.56
CA GLU A 38 -6.60 -14.91 -9.97
C GLU A 38 -5.53 -14.33 -9.05
N ARG A 39 -4.90 -15.15 -8.22
CA ARG A 39 -3.79 -14.69 -7.36
C ARG A 39 -2.61 -14.19 -8.19
N ALA A 40 -2.28 -14.89 -9.26
CA ALA A 40 -1.20 -14.49 -10.17
C ALA A 40 -1.51 -13.11 -10.79
N ALA A 41 -2.76 -12.89 -11.19
CA ALA A 41 -3.19 -11.61 -11.75
C ALA A 41 -3.07 -10.47 -10.73
N LEU A 42 -3.47 -10.71 -9.48
CA LEU A 42 -3.35 -9.73 -8.41
C LEU A 42 -1.88 -9.41 -8.12
N ASN A 43 -1.03 -10.43 -8.04
CA ASN A 43 0.40 -10.23 -7.84
C ASN A 43 1.02 -9.40 -8.96
N ALA A 44 0.62 -9.64 -10.20
CA ALA A 44 1.18 -8.98 -11.37
C ALA A 44 0.79 -7.50 -11.47
N ARG A 45 -0.26 -7.07 -10.79
CA ARG A 45 -0.65 -5.65 -10.76
C ARG A 45 0.40 -4.77 -10.10
N GLN A 46 1.19 -5.33 -9.20
CA GLN A 46 2.18 -4.58 -8.44
C GLN A 46 3.58 -4.85 -9.00
N PRO A 47 4.35 -3.80 -9.33
CA PRO A 47 5.70 -3.97 -9.89
C PRO A 47 6.61 -4.90 -9.08
N ILE A 48 6.45 -4.96 -7.74
CA ILE A 48 7.23 -5.89 -6.93
C ILE A 48 6.81 -7.34 -7.10
N GLY A 49 5.69 -7.62 -7.78
CA GLY A 49 5.29 -8.98 -8.15
C GLY A 49 4.59 -9.79 -7.05
N ARG A 50 4.14 -9.13 -5.98
CA ARG A 50 3.42 -9.77 -4.89
C ARG A 50 2.41 -8.83 -4.25
N LEU A 51 1.47 -9.38 -3.49
CA LEU A 51 0.57 -8.58 -2.68
C LEU A 51 1.35 -7.90 -1.54
N VAL A 52 0.83 -6.75 -1.10
CA VAL A 52 1.36 -6.04 0.05
C VAL A 52 0.85 -6.74 1.31
N SER A 53 1.70 -6.94 2.31
CA SER A 53 1.27 -7.53 3.57
C SER A 53 0.56 -6.49 4.44
N ALA A 54 -0.38 -6.98 5.27
CA ALA A 54 -1.04 -6.11 6.25
C ALA A 54 -0.02 -5.48 7.20
N ASP A 55 1.04 -6.22 7.57
CA ASP A 55 2.11 -5.72 8.43
C ASP A 55 2.90 -4.59 7.77
N GLU A 56 3.11 -4.65 6.47
CA GLU A 56 3.79 -3.57 5.75
C GLU A 56 2.97 -2.27 5.79
N VAL A 57 1.66 -2.38 5.62
CA VAL A 57 0.77 -1.21 5.72
C VAL A 57 0.77 -0.68 7.15
N ALA A 58 0.66 -1.57 8.14
CA ALA A 58 0.66 -1.19 9.54
C ALA A 58 1.98 -0.51 9.95
N ALA A 59 3.12 -1.00 9.46
CA ALA A 59 4.42 -0.39 9.73
C ALA A 59 4.52 1.03 9.18
N ALA A 60 3.96 1.28 7.99
CA ALA A 60 3.94 2.61 7.40
C ALA A 60 3.09 3.58 8.24
N ILE A 61 1.93 3.12 8.70
CA ILE A 61 1.05 3.92 9.57
C ILE A 61 1.77 4.23 10.90
N ALA A 62 2.39 3.22 11.50
CA ALA A 62 3.13 3.39 12.76
C ALA A 62 4.28 4.39 12.60
N TYR A 63 5.02 4.35 11.49
CA TYR A 63 6.08 5.31 11.22
C TYR A 63 5.52 6.72 11.14
N LEU A 64 4.47 6.94 10.36
CA LEU A 64 3.90 8.28 10.19
C LEU A 64 3.33 8.83 11.49
N ALA A 65 2.84 7.96 12.37
CA ALA A 65 2.32 8.36 13.67
C ALA A 65 3.41 8.59 14.73
N SER A 66 4.63 8.12 14.46
CA SER A 66 5.72 8.17 15.45
C SER A 66 6.41 9.53 15.46
N PRO A 67 7.12 9.87 16.57
CA PRO A 67 7.95 11.07 16.62
C PRO A 67 9.07 11.08 15.59
N LEU A 68 9.46 9.91 15.05
CA LEU A 68 10.47 9.81 13.99
C LEU A 68 10.04 10.51 12.71
N ALA A 69 8.73 10.64 12.46
CA ALA A 69 8.17 11.34 11.32
C ALA A 69 7.77 12.78 11.66
N GLY A 70 8.46 13.40 12.61
CA GLY A 70 8.08 14.71 13.17
C GLY A 70 8.02 15.85 12.17
N ALA A 71 8.76 15.76 11.06
CA ALA A 71 8.76 16.77 10.00
C ALA A 71 7.84 16.40 8.83
N THR A 72 7.09 15.30 8.92
CA THR A 72 6.26 14.81 7.82
C THR A 72 4.79 15.10 8.10
N THR A 73 4.20 15.94 7.25
CA THR A 73 2.76 16.23 7.29
C THR A 73 2.26 16.52 5.87
N GLY A 74 0.99 16.27 5.61
CA GLY A 74 0.39 16.49 4.30
C GLY A 74 0.79 15.48 3.26
N THR A 75 1.32 14.32 3.66
CA THR A 75 1.87 13.30 2.76
C THR A 75 0.89 12.14 2.57
N ALA A 76 0.81 11.66 1.34
CA ALA A 76 0.19 10.37 1.03
C ALA A 76 1.33 9.38 0.73
N LEU A 77 1.56 8.44 1.64
CA LEU A 77 2.63 7.45 1.50
C LEU A 77 2.10 6.21 0.81
N ALA A 78 2.62 5.93 -0.39
CA ALA A 78 2.22 4.75 -1.14
C ALA A 78 2.90 3.50 -0.57
N VAL A 79 2.09 2.47 -0.28
CA VAL A 79 2.56 1.14 0.13
C VAL A 79 1.90 0.14 -0.81
N ASP A 80 2.28 0.20 -2.07
CA ASP A 80 1.58 -0.46 -3.18
C ASP A 80 2.51 -1.24 -4.10
N GLY A 81 3.73 -1.50 -3.66
CA GLY A 81 4.71 -2.22 -4.47
C GLY A 81 5.10 -1.52 -5.76
N GLY A 82 4.92 -0.20 -5.82
CA GLY A 82 5.25 0.61 -6.98
C GLY A 82 4.11 0.78 -7.98
N MET A 83 2.91 0.29 -7.68
CA MET A 83 1.78 0.29 -8.62
C MET A 83 1.48 1.69 -9.16
N GLN A 84 1.45 2.70 -8.31
CA GLN A 84 1.10 4.07 -8.70
C GLN A 84 2.28 4.83 -9.29
N GLY A 85 3.45 4.69 -8.68
CA GLY A 85 4.60 5.55 -8.98
C GLY A 85 5.54 5.01 -10.05
N LEU A 86 5.52 3.71 -10.31
CA LEU A 86 6.45 3.08 -11.23
C LEU A 86 5.81 2.75 -12.57
N ARG A 87 6.61 2.87 -13.62
CA ARG A 87 6.29 2.36 -14.96
C ARG A 87 7.47 1.49 -15.37
N ILE A 88 7.28 0.18 -15.28
CA ILE A 88 8.34 -0.78 -15.57
C ILE A 88 8.30 -1.17 -17.04
N ARG A 89 9.48 -1.48 -17.59
CA ARG A 89 9.57 -2.03 -18.92
C ARG A 89 9.11 -3.49 -18.90
N PRO A 90 8.47 -3.98 -19.99
CA PRO A 90 8.20 -5.40 -20.11
C PRO A 90 9.51 -6.18 -19.97
N ARG A 91 9.48 -7.23 -19.14
CA ARG A 91 10.67 -8.08 -18.98
C ARG A 91 10.81 -8.97 -20.21
N PRO A 92 12.04 -9.20 -20.71
CA PRO A 92 12.26 -10.22 -21.73
C PRO A 92 11.79 -11.58 -21.20
N SER A 93 11.04 -12.29 -22.01
CA SER A 93 10.56 -13.63 -21.64
C SER A 93 11.66 -14.67 -21.75
#